data_c7764165e3d9889043f7a36af1f9b68f
#
_entry.id   c7764165e3d9889043f7a36af1f9b68f
#
_cell.length_a   1.000
_cell.length_b   1.000
_cell.length_c   1.000
_cell.angle_alpha   90.00
_cell.angle_beta   90.00
_cell.angle_gamma   90.00
#
_symmetry.space_group_name_H-M   'P 1'
#
loop_
_entity.id
_entity.type
_entity.pdbx_description
1 polymer ?
#
loop_
_entity_poly.entity_id
_entity_poly.type
_entity_poly.pdbx_seq_one_letter_code
_entity_poly.pdbx_strand_id
1 'polypeptide(L)'
;MRRIIGFVTMFFLAVTVVFGKSQENVIDITFNKLGAVYHKNESGNAVCKVIKANNDITYEVVVEIVDIDKKPIGYKKTYTLSSPFERYYYVPFQFSELGYYYLSVSFLHGDKVIFSKQEGFGVIPDVTLTKKDYDSPFGVGAHYARYGDWRVAEIQQALGIAWVRDVARWKDFIGTARNTPDPFIDYLDRHNICWLPILDYVDANHGWRDENGIWRWDEDVTNIKKYVEMNENRILVYESQNEPSNFAGWNKRWPHPQGQKWRPQGWGVPFTDLVKQMHDSIKAVNGDIKLIWPGEEEWIEYFDDNREDVANHIDFTAIHPYILWRKYPETSPFYDGFYKIQKEMLKKRNIPTEIWVTETGWTTYLPDSIRRHFPPVTEYQQAQYLVRNYLVQLYFGAGKMFWYELVEEPFGVHHPESGFGILRYNTMLTVKPAAVAFANMVNNYRYLKPIGKYLAKDRKTYGFIYENEKESGAPVLSIWREADEKEELIPVKYTKSLTEIGRAHV
;
A
#
# COMPACT_ATOMS: atom_id res chain seq x y z
N MET A 1 51.16 -12.32 26.45
CA MET A 1 51.82 -11.38 25.50
C MET A 1 51.57 -11.86 24.08
N ARG A 2 50.66 -11.27 23.36
CA ARG A 2 50.63 -11.09 21.90
C ARG A 2 49.37 -10.29 21.57
N ARG A 3 49.62 -9.09 21.09
CA ARG A 3 48.63 -8.10 20.63
C ARG A 3 47.94 -8.62 19.36
N ILE A 4 46.62 -8.51 19.29
CA ILE A 4 45.91 -8.54 18.03
C ILE A 4 45.36 -7.11 17.82
N ILE A 5 45.95 -6.44 16.85
CA ILE A 5 45.60 -5.13 16.34
C ILE A 5 44.37 -5.32 15.45
N GLY A 6 43.27 -4.70 15.84
CA GLY A 6 42.07 -4.61 14.98
C GLY A 6 42.30 -3.64 13.83
N PHE A 7 42.19 -4.11 12.62
CA PHE A 7 42.12 -3.28 11.41
C PHE A 7 40.68 -2.76 11.27
N VAL A 8 40.51 -1.49 11.55
CA VAL A 8 39.33 -0.73 11.10
C VAL A 8 39.61 -0.35 9.65
N THR A 9 39.01 -1.06 8.71
CA THR A 9 39.10 -0.71 7.29
C THR A 9 38.05 0.38 7.03
N MET A 10 38.49 1.62 7.10
CA MET A 10 37.76 2.76 6.57
C MET A 10 37.76 2.65 5.04
N PHE A 11 36.64 2.31 4.44
CA PHE A 11 36.44 2.47 3.00
C PHE A 11 36.31 3.96 2.69
N PHE A 12 37.41 4.60 2.37
CA PHE A 12 37.40 5.82 1.59
C PHE A 12 37.00 5.45 0.15
N LEU A 13 35.77 5.78 -0.22
CA LEU A 13 35.38 5.85 -1.62
C LEU A 13 36.20 6.96 -2.24
N ALA A 14 37.28 6.60 -2.92
CA ALA A 14 37.98 7.52 -3.80
C ALA A 14 37.02 7.86 -4.94
N VAL A 15 36.39 9.02 -4.86
CA VAL A 15 35.72 9.63 -6.01
C VAL A 15 36.80 10.00 -7.00
N THR A 16 37.03 9.14 -7.96
CA THR A 16 37.87 9.44 -9.13
C THR A 16 37.09 10.48 -9.93
N VAL A 17 37.45 11.73 -9.76
CA VAL A 17 36.97 12.82 -10.64
C VAL A 17 37.56 12.56 -12.01
N VAL A 18 36.79 11.91 -12.87
CA VAL A 18 37.11 11.85 -14.29
C VAL A 18 36.80 13.22 -14.88
N PHE A 19 37.83 14.04 -15.03
CA PHE A 19 37.77 15.23 -15.84
C PHE A 19 37.48 14.81 -17.28
N GLY A 20 36.28 15.17 -17.79
CA GLY A 20 35.99 14.99 -19.22
C GLY A 20 34.59 14.60 -19.63
N LYS A 21 33.59 14.63 -18.73
CA LYS A 21 32.16 14.63 -19.18
C LYS A 21 31.62 16.05 -19.20
N SER A 22 31.07 16.45 -20.33
CA SER A 22 30.27 17.68 -20.45
C SER A 22 29.29 17.71 -19.27
N GLN A 23 29.31 18.76 -18.45
CA GLN A 23 28.31 18.94 -17.39
C GLN A 23 26.93 18.93 -18.04
N GLU A 24 26.14 17.93 -17.72
CA GLU A 24 24.78 17.82 -18.22
C GLU A 24 23.89 18.90 -17.57
N ASN A 25 22.86 19.31 -18.30
CA ASN A 25 21.82 20.17 -17.70
C ASN A 25 21.13 19.40 -16.57
N VAL A 26 21.04 20.00 -15.40
CA VAL A 26 20.46 19.36 -14.21
C VAL A 26 19.42 20.29 -13.60
N ILE A 27 18.26 19.74 -13.32
CA ILE A 27 17.31 20.30 -12.36
C ILE A 27 17.14 19.27 -11.24
N ASP A 28 17.41 19.69 -10.02
CA ASP A 28 17.14 18.90 -8.83
C ASP A 28 16.20 19.66 -7.91
N ILE A 29 15.16 18.97 -7.40
CA ILE A 29 14.12 19.54 -6.54
C ILE A 29 14.07 18.72 -5.28
N THR A 30 14.29 19.36 -4.14
CA THR A 30 14.31 18.73 -2.82
C THR A 30 13.36 19.47 -1.89
N PHE A 31 12.51 18.73 -1.19
CA PHE A 31 11.61 19.27 -0.16
C PHE A 31 12.25 19.19 1.23
N ASN A 32 11.82 20.07 2.13
CA ASN A 32 12.31 20.09 3.51
C ASN A 32 11.67 19.03 4.41
N LYS A 33 10.75 18.20 3.89
CA LYS A 33 10.03 17.18 4.65
C LYS A 33 10.04 15.85 3.90
N LEU A 34 10.30 14.78 4.62
CA LEU A 34 10.24 13.43 4.09
C LEU A 34 8.83 13.13 3.53
N GLY A 35 8.76 12.42 2.42
CA GLY A 35 7.51 12.17 1.72
C GLY A 35 6.99 13.37 0.92
N ALA A 36 7.55 14.58 1.13
CA ALA A 36 6.99 15.82 0.58
C ALA A 36 5.48 15.96 0.89
N VAL A 37 5.07 15.63 2.11
CA VAL A 37 3.69 15.68 2.58
C VAL A 37 3.53 16.66 3.72
N TYR A 38 2.57 17.57 3.59
CA TYR A 38 2.32 18.67 4.51
C TYR A 38 0.87 18.66 4.99
N HIS A 39 0.63 19.06 6.22
CA HIS A 39 -0.73 19.27 6.70
C HIS A 39 -1.29 20.59 6.17
N LYS A 40 -2.61 20.70 6.13
CA LYS A 40 -3.30 21.96 5.82
C LYS A 40 -2.74 23.11 6.66
N ASN A 41 -2.35 24.21 6.00
CA ASN A 41 -1.73 25.39 6.60
C ASN A 41 -0.33 25.17 7.21
N GLU A 42 0.29 24.02 7.00
CA GLU A 42 1.70 23.81 7.36
C GLU A 42 2.60 24.55 6.37
N SER A 43 3.64 25.20 6.90
CA SER A 43 4.65 25.88 6.07
C SER A 43 5.63 24.87 5.50
N GLY A 44 5.73 24.82 4.19
CA GLY A 44 6.70 24.03 3.45
C GLY A 44 7.77 24.88 2.78
N ASN A 45 8.85 24.24 2.41
CA ASN A 45 9.91 24.83 1.64
C ASN A 45 10.53 23.81 0.69
N ALA A 46 10.89 24.24 -0.51
CA ALA A 46 11.66 23.42 -1.44
C ALA A 46 12.90 24.17 -1.92
N VAL A 47 13.91 23.41 -2.28
CA VAL A 47 15.14 23.92 -2.90
C VAL A 47 15.21 23.35 -4.31
N CYS A 48 15.23 24.25 -5.31
CA CYS A 48 15.47 23.89 -6.68
C CYS A 48 16.91 24.24 -7.04
N LYS A 49 17.74 23.22 -7.28
CA LYS A 49 19.08 23.38 -7.83
C LYS A 49 18.98 23.28 -9.34
N VAL A 50 19.47 24.27 -10.05
CA VAL A 50 19.48 24.30 -11.52
C VAL A 50 20.88 24.52 -12.04
N ILE A 51 21.31 23.70 -12.97
CA ILE A 51 22.61 23.79 -13.63
C ILE A 51 22.36 23.77 -15.13
N LYS A 52 22.96 24.73 -15.85
CA LYS A 52 23.03 24.72 -17.28
C LYS A 52 24.51 24.86 -17.68
N ALA A 53 25.02 23.81 -18.29
CA ALA A 53 26.35 23.77 -18.84
C ALA A 53 26.32 24.13 -20.32
N ASN A 54 27.38 24.84 -20.78
CA ASN A 54 27.71 25.11 -22.15
C ASN A 54 26.66 25.82 -23.03
N ASN A 55 26.83 27.09 -23.18
CA ASN A 55 26.64 27.92 -24.43
C ASN A 55 26.40 29.35 -23.99
N ASP A 56 26.84 30.32 -24.75
CA ASP A 56 26.57 31.75 -24.54
C ASP A 56 25.10 32.10 -24.88
N ILE A 57 24.17 31.28 -24.37
CA ILE A 57 22.74 31.43 -24.63
C ILE A 57 22.06 31.93 -23.34
N THR A 58 21.20 32.91 -23.51
CA THR A 58 20.33 33.39 -22.44
C THR A 58 19.06 32.56 -22.39
N TYR A 59 18.71 32.09 -21.19
CA TYR A 59 17.51 31.33 -20.92
C TYR A 59 16.59 32.06 -19.91
N GLU A 60 15.30 31.84 -20.06
CA GLU A 60 14.37 32.09 -18.98
C GLU A 60 14.20 30.81 -18.15
N VAL A 61 14.40 30.92 -16.83
CA VAL A 61 14.13 29.83 -15.86
C VAL A 61 12.84 30.17 -15.13
N VAL A 62 11.80 29.40 -15.39
CA VAL A 62 10.51 29.55 -14.74
C VAL A 62 10.42 28.53 -13.60
N VAL A 63 10.17 29.03 -12.40
CA VAL A 63 9.91 28.22 -11.19
C VAL A 63 8.50 28.53 -10.75
N GLU A 64 7.63 27.54 -10.74
CA GLU A 64 6.22 27.72 -10.41
C GLU A 64 5.63 26.51 -9.68
N ILE A 65 4.58 26.76 -8.89
CA ILE A 65 3.76 25.70 -8.32
C ILE A 65 2.48 25.61 -9.14
N VAL A 66 2.13 24.38 -9.52
CA VAL A 66 0.89 24.08 -10.26
C VAL A 66 0.09 23.03 -9.51
N ASP A 67 -1.24 23.05 -9.70
CA ASP A 67 -2.13 22.00 -9.20
C ASP A 67 -2.01 20.71 -10.04
N ILE A 68 -2.81 19.71 -9.69
CA ILE A 68 -2.82 18.43 -10.41
C ILE A 68 -3.26 18.58 -11.88
N ASP A 69 -4.09 19.58 -12.20
CA ASP A 69 -4.54 19.93 -13.56
C ASP A 69 -3.50 20.78 -14.32
N LYS A 70 -2.31 21.01 -13.73
CA LYS A 70 -1.23 21.84 -14.28
C LYS A 70 -1.57 23.34 -14.37
N LYS A 71 -2.55 23.81 -13.62
CA LYS A 71 -2.87 25.24 -13.52
C LYS A 71 -1.94 25.90 -12.50
N PRO A 72 -1.28 27.03 -12.85
CA PRO A 72 -0.43 27.77 -11.90
C PRO A 72 -1.23 28.25 -10.68
N ILE A 73 -0.66 28.02 -9.49
CA ILE A 73 -1.24 28.44 -8.21
C ILE A 73 -0.14 28.99 -7.29
N GLY A 74 -0.42 30.12 -6.69
CA GLY A 74 0.43 30.72 -5.66
C GLY A 74 1.77 31.23 -6.19
N TYR A 75 2.80 30.39 -6.23
CA TYR A 75 4.17 30.79 -6.52
C TYR A 75 4.48 30.68 -8.03
N LYS A 76 4.93 31.79 -8.63
CA LYS A 76 5.54 31.80 -9.96
C LYS A 76 6.61 32.88 -10.03
N LYS A 77 7.83 32.51 -10.44
CA LYS A 77 8.93 33.45 -10.69
C LYS A 77 9.65 33.06 -11.95
N THR A 78 10.07 34.10 -12.72
CA THR A 78 10.88 33.96 -13.91
C THR A 78 12.21 34.67 -13.70
N TYR A 79 13.29 34.02 -14.10
CA TYR A 79 14.65 34.52 -13.99
C TYR A 79 15.32 34.46 -15.36
N THR A 80 15.97 35.53 -15.78
CA THR A 80 16.75 35.56 -17.02
C THR A 80 18.22 35.30 -16.68
N LEU A 81 18.79 34.24 -17.21
CA LEU A 81 20.13 33.78 -16.90
C LEU A 81 20.91 33.46 -18.17
N SER A 82 22.17 33.91 -18.24
CA SER A 82 23.10 33.53 -19.30
C SER A 82 23.89 32.28 -18.90
N SER A 83 23.95 31.29 -19.79
CA SER A 83 24.72 30.07 -19.60
C SER A 83 26.23 30.34 -19.78
N PRO A 84 27.12 29.61 -19.05
CA PRO A 84 26.78 28.60 -18.05
C PRO A 84 26.36 29.20 -16.69
N PHE A 85 25.49 28.48 -15.96
CA PHE A 85 25.10 28.89 -14.63
C PHE A 85 24.82 27.69 -13.71
N GLU A 86 24.99 27.91 -12.40
CA GLU A 86 24.46 27.09 -11.29
C GLU A 86 23.73 28.03 -10.33
N ARG A 87 22.47 27.71 -10.01
CA ARG A 87 21.63 28.52 -9.12
C ARG A 87 20.79 27.65 -8.23
N TYR A 88 20.46 28.21 -7.07
CA TYR A 88 19.57 27.62 -6.08
C TYR A 88 18.39 28.57 -5.87
N TYR A 89 17.18 28.05 -5.99
CA TYR A 89 15.96 28.80 -5.71
C TYR A 89 15.27 28.19 -4.51
N TYR A 90 14.97 29.04 -3.52
CA TYR A 90 14.23 28.67 -2.34
C TYR A 90 12.76 29.03 -2.58
N VAL A 91 11.89 28.05 -2.48
CA VAL A 91 10.46 28.17 -2.78
C VAL A 91 9.67 27.88 -1.51
N PRO A 92 9.34 28.93 -0.70
CA PRO A 92 8.45 28.78 0.43
C PRO A 92 7.01 28.64 -0.07
N PHE A 93 6.22 27.80 0.61
CA PHE A 93 4.80 27.65 0.32
C PHE A 93 4.01 27.31 1.58
N GLN A 94 2.73 27.60 1.53
CA GLN A 94 1.72 27.21 2.53
C GLN A 94 0.37 27.17 1.83
N PHE A 95 -0.37 26.08 1.99
CA PHE A 95 -1.66 25.91 1.34
C PHE A 95 -2.76 25.61 2.35
N SER A 96 -3.91 26.28 2.16
CA SER A 96 -5.14 26.01 2.89
C SER A 96 -6.02 24.96 2.20
N GLU A 97 -5.77 24.70 0.92
CA GLU A 97 -6.50 23.73 0.12
C GLU A 97 -5.79 22.38 0.13
N LEU A 98 -6.54 21.32 0.41
CA LEU A 98 -6.05 19.95 0.34
C LEU A 98 -5.87 19.55 -1.11
N GLY A 99 -4.82 18.82 -1.42
CA GLY A 99 -4.61 18.34 -2.78
C GLY A 99 -3.17 17.94 -3.08
N TYR A 100 -2.96 17.56 -4.33
CA TYR A 100 -1.66 17.20 -4.86
C TYR A 100 -1.16 18.31 -5.79
N TYR A 101 0.09 18.71 -5.58
CA TYR A 101 0.71 19.83 -6.26
C TYR A 101 2.03 19.43 -6.88
N TYR A 102 2.46 20.18 -7.88
CA TYR A 102 3.78 20.02 -8.46
C TYR A 102 4.58 21.32 -8.32
N LEU A 103 5.83 21.19 -7.91
CA LEU A 103 6.83 22.22 -8.13
C LEU A 103 7.48 21.95 -9.47
N SER A 104 7.36 22.90 -10.39
CA SER A 104 7.83 22.83 -11.77
C SER A 104 8.96 23.81 -11.97
N VAL A 105 10.02 23.35 -12.63
CA VAL A 105 11.14 24.18 -13.06
C VAL A 105 11.35 23.93 -14.55
N SER A 106 11.36 25.01 -15.35
CA SER A 106 11.50 24.91 -16.79
C SER A 106 12.57 25.89 -17.29
N PHE A 107 13.39 25.44 -18.24
CA PHE A 107 14.29 26.30 -19.05
C PHE A 107 13.62 26.61 -20.37
N LEU A 108 13.49 27.90 -20.68
CA LEU A 108 12.93 28.37 -21.93
C LEU A 108 14.01 29.14 -22.73
N HIS A 109 14.02 28.94 -24.05
CA HIS A 109 14.73 29.78 -25.00
C HIS A 109 13.71 30.34 -25.97
N GLY A 110 13.40 31.64 -25.85
CA GLY A 110 12.19 32.22 -26.39
C GLY A 110 10.96 31.53 -25.84
N ASP A 111 9.99 31.22 -26.69
CA ASP A 111 8.74 30.53 -26.28
C ASP A 111 8.89 29.00 -26.15
N LYS A 112 10.09 28.45 -26.39
CA LYS A 112 10.31 27.02 -26.42
C LYS A 112 10.87 26.50 -25.08
N VAL A 113 10.16 25.56 -24.45
CA VAL A 113 10.70 24.79 -23.33
C VAL A 113 11.77 23.83 -23.82
N ILE A 114 13.00 24.01 -23.34
CA ILE A 114 14.18 23.21 -23.72
C ILE A 114 14.34 22.02 -22.77
N PHE A 115 14.07 22.24 -21.47
CA PHE A 115 14.19 21.23 -20.44
C PHE A 115 13.28 21.60 -19.28
N SER A 116 12.62 20.61 -18.68
CA SER A 116 11.79 20.83 -17.49
C SER A 116 11.84 19.62 -16.56
N LYS A 117 11.63 19.87 -15.29
CA LYS A 117 11.42 18.86 -14.26
C LYS A 117 10.27 19.27 -13.35
N GLN A 118 9.50 18.30 -12.94
CA GLN A 118 8.44 18.46 -11.94
C GLN A 118 8.64 17.45 -10.82
N GLU A 119 8.44 17.87 -9.58
CA GLU A 119 8.35 16.99 -8.42
C GLU A 119 7.06 17.28 -7.67
N GLY A 120 6.38 16.21 -7.27
CA GLY A 120 5.09 16.31 -6.60
C GLY A 120 5.20 16.41 -5.09
N PHE A 121 4.22 17.07 -4.48
CA PHE A 121 4.03 17.11 -3.04
C PHE A 121 2.53 17.12 -2.69
N GLY A 122 2.21 16.70 -1.46
CA GLY A 122 0.83 16.61 -0.98
C GLY A 122 0.53 17.58 0.15
N VAL A 123 -0.70 18.13 0.14
CA VAL A 123 -1.30 18.83 1.28
C VAL A 123 -2.50 18.02 1.77
N ILE A 124 -2.42 17.53 3.01
CA ILE A 124 -3.36 16.57 3.58
C ILE A 124 -4.06 17.13 4.82
N PRO A 125 -5.23 16.58 5.22
CA PRO A 125 -5.83 16.88 6.51
C PRO A 125 -4.92 16.37 7.66
N ASP A 126 -5.14 16.85 8.87
CA ASP A 126 -4.45 16.33 10.05
C ASP A 126 -5.10 15.01 10.49
N VAL A 127 -4.59 13.93 9.94
CA VAL A 127 -5.00 12.55 10.23
C VAL A 127 -3.91 11.74 10.92
N THR A 128 -2.88 12.41 11.40
CA THR A 128 -1.72 11.79 12.05
C THR A 128 -2.14 10.81 13.14
N LEU A 129 -1.62 9.59 13.09
CA LEU A 129 -1.90 8.58 14.10
C LEU A 129 -1.28 9.00 15.45
N THR A 130 -2.13 9.29 16.43
CA THR A 130 -1.74 9.62 17.80
C THR A 130 -1.84 8.44 18.77
N LYS A 131 -2.48 7.35 18.32
CA LYS A 131 -2.60 6.05 19.01
C LYS A 131 -2.84 4.96 18.00
N LYS A 132 -2.58 3.70 18.36
CA LYS A 132 -2.99 2.54 17.55
C LYS A 132 -4.51 2.51 17.39
N ASP A 133 -4.97 2.31 16.16
CA ASP A 133 -6.39 2.21 15.82
C ASP A 133 -6.68 0.84 15.21
N TYR A 134 -6.94 -0.13 16.07
CA TYR A 134 -7.26 -1.49 15.66
C TYR A 134 -8.61 -1.62 14.93
N ASP A 135 -9.52 -0.65 15.11
CA ASP A 135 -10.84 -0.64 14.46
C ASP A 135 -10.79 -0.08 13.03
N SER A 136 -9.74 0.67 12.69
CA SER A 136 -9.60 1.24 11.35
C SER A 136 -9.61 0.16 10.27
N PRO A 137 -10.41 0.32 9.19
CA PRO A 137 -10.41 -0.61 8.08
C PRO A 137 -9.27 -0.37 7.07
N PHE A 138 -8.42 0.63 7.30
CA PHE A 138 -7.44 1.13 6.34
C PHE A 138 -6.04 0.62 6.64
N GLY A 139 -5.47 -0.11 5.69
CA GLY A 139 -4.13 -0.67 5.73
C GLY A 139 -3.39 -0.55 4.41
N VAL A 140 -2.10 -0.85 4.45
CA VAL A 140 -1.22 -0.96 3.28
C VAL A 140 -0.35 -2.20 3.39
N GLY A 141 -0.05 -2.84 2.26
CA GLY A 141 1.07 -3.76 2.13
C GLY A 141 2.38 -2.97 2.11
N ALA A 142 3.43 -3.51 2.69
CA ALA A 142 4.73 -2.89 2.66
C ALA A 142 5.84 -3.95 2.69
N HIS A 143 7.04 -3.54 2.32
CA HIS A 143 8.24 -4.35 2.36
C HIS A 143 9.35 -3.65 3.15
N TYR A 144 9.02 -3.18 4.34
CA TYR A 144 9.96 -2.49 5.24
C TYR A 144 11.24 -3.30 5.48
N ALA A 145 11.08 -4.61 5.66
CA ALA A 145 12.20 -5.51 5.90
C ALA A 145 13.11 -5.65 4.68
N ARG A 146 12.55 -5.60 3.47
CA ARG A 146 13.28 -5.78 2.22
C ARG A 146 14.16 -4.58 1.89
N TYR A 147 13.67 -3.37 2.13
CA TYR A 147 14.37 -2.15 1.71
C TYR A 147 15.16 -1.45 2.83
N GLY A 148 14.95 -1.85 4.09
CA GLY A 148 15.68 -1.32 5.23
C GLY A 148 15.44 0.16 5.54
N ASP A 149 14.54 0.82 4.82
CA ASP A 149 14.19 2.23 5.06
C ASP A 149 12.92 2.34 5.90
N TRP A 150 13.11 2.30 7.20
CA TRP A 150 12.02 2.37 8.15
C TRP A 150 11.38 3.76 8.28
N ARG A 151 12.03 4.82 7.75
CA ARG A 151 11.47 6.19 7.73
C ARG A 151 10.09 6.27 7.07
N VAL A 152 9.76 5.29 6.26
CA VAL A 152 8.42 5.12 5.64
C VAL A 152 7.29 5.13 6.68
N ALA A 153 7.52 4.62 7.90
CA ALA A 153 6.51 4.63 8.96
C ALA A 153 6.14 6.04 9.42
N GLU A 154 7.06 7.00 9.35
CA GLU A 154 6.76 8.42 9.64
C GLU A 154 5.74 8.97 8.64
N ILE A 155 5.90 8.61 7.36
CA ILE A 155 4.97 9.04 6.31
C ILE A 155 3.62 8.32 6.48
N GLN A 156 3.63 7.00 6.74
CA GLN A 156 2.42 6.23 6.98
C GLN A 156 1.64 6.79 8.17
N GLN A 157 2.32 7.12 9.26
CA GLN A 157 1.73 7.78 10.44
C GLN A 157 1.06 9.10 10.07
N ALA A 158 1.75 9.96 9.31
CA ALA A 158 1.23 11.26 8.87
C ALA A 158 0.00 11.11 7.97
N LEU A 159 -0.02 10.08 7.10
CA LEU A 159 -1.17 9.75 6.24
C LEU A 159 -2.36 9.15 7.00
N GLY A 160 -2.21 8.83 8.28
CA GLY A 160 -3.28 8.26 9.11
C GLY A 160 -3.61 6.79 8.78
N ILE A 161 -2.75 6.07 8.07
CA ILE A 161 -2.97 4.68 7.66
C ILE A 161 -2.62 3.76 8.83
N ALA A 162 -3.65 3.20 9.48
CA ALA A 162 -3.50 2.55 10.78
C ALA A 162 -2.79 1.19 10.72
N TRP A 163 -2.92 0.46 9.62
CA TRP A 163 -2.41 -0.90 9.50
C TRP A 163 -1.31 -1.01 8.45
N VAL A 164 -0.32 -1.85 8.75
CA VAL A 164 0.64 -2.34 7.77
C VAL A 164 0.63 -3.86 7.74
N ARG A 165 0.68 -4.44 6.55
CA ARG A 165 0.89 -5.87 6.30
C ARG A 165 2.27 -6.08 5.70
N ASP A 166 3.09 -6.88 6.34
CA ASP A 166 4.46 -7.19 5.89
C ASP A 166 4.89 -8.56 6.44
N VAL A 167 5.93 -9.13 5.85
CA VAL A 167 6.45 -10.44 6.24
C VAL A 167 7.09 -10.38 7.62
N ALA A 168 6.69 -11.30 8.50
CA ALA A 168 7.36 -11.54 9.77
C ALA A 168 8.71 -12.23 9.53
N ARG A 169 9.80 -11.62 10.02
CA ARG A 169 11.15 -12.16 9.88
C ARG A 169 11.48 -13.19 10.98
N TRP A 170 10.52 -14.04 11.31
CA TRP A 170 10.67 -14.97 12.43
C TRP A 170 11.91 -15.86 12.32
N LYS A 171 12.33 -16.25 11.12
CA LYS A 171 13.57 -17.02 10.88
C LYS A 171 14.85 -16.25 11.25
N ASP A 172 14.82 -14.92 11.22
CA ASP A 172 16.00 -14.10 11.56
C ASP A 172 16.17 -13.97 13.08
N PHE A 173 15.11 -14.21 13.87
CA PHE A 173 15.12 -14.03 15.31
C PHE A 173 15.14 -15.33 16.09
N ILE A 174 14.67 -16.43 15.50
CA ILE A 174 14.62 -17.74 16.14
C ILE A 174 15.77 -18.64 15.66
N GLY A 175 16.38 -19.36 16.60
CA GLY A 175 17.51 -20.24 16.30
C GLY A 175 18.85 -19.52 16.08
N THR A 176 18.87 -18.21 16.13
CA THR A 176 20.08 -17.38 16.16
C THR A 176 20.40 -16.99 17.61
N ALA A 177 21.63 -16.50 17.86
CA ALA A 177 22.02 -15.98 19.19
C ALA A 177 21.19 -14.77 19.66
N ARG A 178 20.22 -14.33 18.89
CA ARG A 178 19.49 -13.09 19.16
C ARG A 178 18.35 -13.26 20.14
N ASN A 179 17.48 -14.26 20.06
CA ASN A 179 16.31 -14.45 20.94
C ASN A 179 15.74 -13.15 21.54
N THR A 180 15.63 -12.13 20.71
CA THR A 180 15.16 -10.79 21.08
C THR A 180 13.93 -10.44 20.28
N PRO A 181 13.01 -9.65 20.82
CA PRO A 181 11.88 -9.12 20.04
C PRO A 181 12.34 -8.43 18.76
N ASP A 182 11.55 -8.50 17.71
CA ASP A 182 11.85 -7.83 16.46
C ASP A 182 11.85 -6.30 16.67
N PRO A 183 12.99 -5.61 16.47
CA PRO A 183 13.07 -4.16 16.67
C PRO A 183 12.15 -3.38 15.72
N PHE A 184 11.68 -4.00 14.65
CA PHE A 184 10.67 -3.41 13.76
C PHE A 184 9.36 -3.15 14.51
N ILE A 185 8.98 -4.01 15.44
CA ILE A 185 7.77 -3.81 16.26
C ILE A 185 7.90 -2.54 17.12
N ASP A 186 9.09 -2.31 17.72
CA ASP A 186 9.35 -1.09 18.50
C ASP A 186 9.20 0.17 17.65
N TYR A 187 9.59 0.07 16.39
CA TYR A 187 9.49 1.17 15.45
C TYR A 187 8.04 1.46 15.07
N LEU A 188 7.26 0.44 14.75
CA LEU A 188 5.82 0.58 14.46
C LEU A 188 5.04 1.10 15.67
N ASP A 189 5.37 0.63 16.88
CA ASP A 189 4.73 1.08 18.12
C ASP A 189 4.94 2.58 18.36
N ARG A 190 6.15 3.09 18.13
CA ARG A 190 6.43 4.53 18.22
C ARG A 190 5.64 5.38 17.23
N HIS A 191 5.24 4.81 16.11
CA HIS A 191 4.45 5.49 15.08
C HIS A 191 2.95 5.16 15.18
N ASN A 192 2.52 4.44 16.21
CA ASN A 192 1.12 4.06 16.42
C ASN A 192 0.53 3.23 15.27
N ILE A 193 1.35 2.44 14.58
CA ILE A 193 0.94 1.58 13.48
C ILE A 193 0.64 0.18 14.00
N CYS A 194 -0.51 -0.37 13.61
CA CYS A 194 -0.86 -1.76 13.85
C CYS A 194 -0.20 -2.64 12.79
N TRP A 195 0.32 -3.80 13.19
CA TRP A 195 0.97 -4.71 12.26
C TRP A 195 0.14 -5.97 12.04
N LEU A 196 0.01 -6.36 10.77
CA LEU A 196 -0.42 -7.68 10.33
C LEU A 196 0.80 -8.42 9.78
N PRO A 197 1.55 -9.16 10.59
CA PRO A 197 2.66 -9.95 10.11
C PRO A 197 2.19 -11.21 9.39
N ILE A 198 2.83 -11.50 8.27
CA ILE A 198 2.66 -12.74 7.53
C ILE A 198 3.68 -13.74 8.05
N LEU A 199 3.25 -14.89 8.54
CA LEU A 199 4.12 -15.99 8.97
C LEU A 199 4.63 -16.79 7.76
N ASP A 200 5.20 -16.08 6.79
CA ASP A 200 5.65 -16.63 5.53
C ASP A 200 6.93 -17.49 5.67
N TYR A 201 7.37 -18.05 4.54
CA TYR A 201 8.58 -18.88 4.43
C TYR A 201 8.56 -20.25 5.16
N VAL A 202 7.39 -20.76 5.55
CA VAL A 202 7.29 -22.16 5.88
C VAL A 202 7.51 -22.98 4.60
N ASP A 203 8.64 -23.73 4.55
CA ASP A 203 8.95 -24.51 3.35
C ASP A 203 8.06 -25.77 3.30
N ALA A 204 7.32 -25.92 2.23
CA ALA A 204 6.53 -27.11 1.96
C ALA A 204 7.36 -28.41 2.12
N ASN A 205 8.68 -28.39 1.80
CA ASN A 205 9.56 -29.54 1.88
C ASN A 205 9.94 -29.95 3.31
N HIS A 206 9.73 -29.10 4.31
CA HIS A 206 9.95 -29.46 5.71
C HIS A 206 8.84 -30.36 6.26
N GLY A 207 7.67 -30.40 5.60
CA GLY A 207 6.57 -31.24 6.03
C GLY A 207 6.87 -32.73 5.91
N TRP A 208 6.50 -33.48 6.91
CA TRP A 208 6.53 -34.93 6.94
C TRP A 208 5.18 -35.49 7.39
N ARG A 209 4.90 -36.75 7.13
CA ARG A 209 3.62 -37.37 7.45
C ARG A 209 3.75 -38.30 8.63
N ASP A 210 2.94 -38.08 9.67
CA ASP A 210 2.93 -38.93 10.87
C ASP A 210 2.21 -40.27 10.64
N GLU A 211 2.20 -41.12 11.67
CA GLU A 211 1.57 -42.46 11.64
C GLU A 211 0.03 -42.42 11.42
N ASN A 212 -0.59 -41.28 11.78
CA ASN A 212 -2.04 -41.05 11.57
C ASN A 212 -2.33 -40.44 10.19
N GLY A 213 -1.30 -40.23 9.39
CA GLY A 213 -1.42 -39.65 8.07
C GLY A 213 -1.55 -38.14 8.01
N ILE A 214 -1.29 -37.44 9.11
CA ILE A 214 -1.35 -35.99 9.24
C ILE A 214 0.03 -35.38 8.87
N TRP A 215 0.02 -34.29 8.10
CA TRP A 215 1.24 -33.57 7.80
C TRP A 215 1.71 -32.72 8.96
N ARG A 216 3.04 -32.69 9.21
CA ARG A 216 3.67 -32.04 10.35
C ARG A 216 4.81 -31.12 9.90
N TRP A 217 4.95 -29.97 10.60
CA TRP A 217 6.04 -28.98 10.46
C TRP A 217 6.60 -28.60 11.83
N ASP A 218 6.98 -29.59 12.63
CA ASP A 218 7.29 -29.44 14.07
C ASP A 218 8.33 -28.34 14.35
N GLU A 219 9.39 -28.25 13.54
CA GLU A 219 10.44 -27.23 13.72
C GLU A 219 9.91 -25.83 13.39
N ASP A 220 9.31 -25.64 12.22
CA ASP A 220 8.76 -24.33 11.80
C ASP A 220 7.69 -23.85 12.77
N VAL A 221 6.76 -24.71 13.17
CA VAL A 221 5.68 -24.39 14.11
C VAL A 221 6.23 -24.06 15.50
N THR A 222 7.24 -24.80 15.98
CA THR A 222 7.92 -24.51 17.25
C THR A 222 8.59 -23.13 17.20
N ASN A 223 9.23 -22.79 16.10
CA ASN A 223 9.91 -21.53 15.93
C ASN A 223 8.90 -20.36 15.80
N ILE A 224 7.80 -20.54 15.09
CA ILE A 224 6.68 -19.58 15.04
C ILE A 224 6.12 -19.35 16.44
N LYS A 225 5.88 -20.42 17.24
CA LYS A 225 5.43 -20.28 18.62
C LYS A 225 6.36 -19.41 19.45
N LYS A 226 7.68 -19.65 19.40
CA LYS A 226 8.68 -18.82 20.10
C LYS A 226 8.65 -17.37 19.66
N TYR A 227 8.48 -17.12 18.34
CA TYR A 227 8.34 -15.77 17.82
C TYR A 227 7.10 -15.06 18.37
N VAL A 228 5.96 -15.76 18.43
CA VAL A 228 4.73 -15.25 19.03
C VAL A 228 4.90 -14.97 20.52
N GLU A 229 5.52 -15.89 21.27
CA GLU A 229 5.83 -15.70 22.70
C GLU A 229 6.64 -14.43 22.97
N MET A 230 7.64 -14.15 22.14
CA MET A 230 8.46 -12.93 22.26
C MET A 230 7.67 -11.63 22.01
N ASN A 231 6.56 -11.71 21.29
CA ASN A 231 5.78 -10.55 20.83
C ASN A 231 4.33 -10.56 21.30
N GLU A 232 3.98 -11.42 22.27
CA GLU A 232 2.62 -11.78 22.70
C GLU A 232 1.66 -10.61 22.91
N ASN A 233 2.13 -9.54 23.55
CA ASN A 233 1.29 -8.39 23.90
C ASN A 233 1.32 -7.26 22.88
N ARG A 234 1.95 -7.45 21.74
CA ARG A 234 2.23 -6.40 20.77
C ARG A 234 1.59 -6.66 19.42
N ILE A 235 1.39 -7.93 19.07
CA ILE A 235 0.79 -8.39 17.83
C ILE A 235 -0.46 -9.18 18.16
N LEU A 236 -1.59 -8.71 17.69
CA LEU A 236 -2.89 -9.31 17.99
C LEU A 236 -3.44 -10.20 16.88
N VAL A 237 -2.86 -10.12 15.69
CA VAL A 237 -3.32 -10.82 14.49
C VAL A 237 -2.13 -11.25 13.66
N TYR A 238 -2.12 -12.47 13.16
CA TYR A 238 -1.14 -13.01 12.22
C TYR A 238 -1.83 -13.55 10.97
N GLU A 239 -1.24 -13.40 9.81
CA GLU A 239 -1.62 -14.10 8.59
C GLU A 239 -0.75 -15.34 8.41
N SER A 240 -1.36 -16.48 8.09
CA SER A 240 -0.66 -17.77 8.14
C SER A 240 0.42 -17.93 7.08
N GLN A 241 0.23 -17.38 5.89
CA GLN A 241 1.21 -17.33 4.78
C GLN A 241 0.73 -16.40 3.68
N ASN A 242 1.64 -15.99 2.77
CA ASN A 242 1.26 -15.28 1.55
C ASN A 242 1.06 -16.26 0.40
N GLU A 243 -0.11 -16.23 -0.23
CA GLU A 243 -0.44 -16.92 -1.49
C GLU A 243 0.25 -18.31 -1.65
N PRO A 244 -0.09 -19.30 -0.82
CA PRO A 244 0.60 -20.61 -0.85
C PRO A 244 0.52 -21.28 -2.22
N SER A 245 -0.50 -21.01 -3.04
CA SER A 245 -0.61 -21.52 -4.41
C SER A 245 0.50 -21.00 -5.32
N ASN A 246 0.96 -19.76 -5.09
CA ASN A 246 1.96 -19.09 -5.91
C ASN A 246 3.39 -19.24 -5.38
N PHE A 247 3.55 -19.35 -4.06
CA PHE A 247 4.85 -19.26 -3.40
C PHE A 247 5.19 -20.49 -2.55
N ALA A 248 6.38 -20.47 -1.95
CA ALA A 248 6.89 -21.44 -0.98
C ALA A 248 6.95 -22.91 -1.45
N GLY A 249 6.83 -23.16 -2.73
CA GLY A 249 6.99 -24.51 -3.29
C GLY A 249 5.81 -25.46 -3.07
N TRP A 250 4.69 -24.97 -2.51
CA TRP A 250 3.52 -25.78 -2.19
C TRP A 250 2.94 -26.50 -3.42
N ASN A 251 2.65 -25.75 -4.50
CA ASN A 251 2.19 -26.32 -5.77
C ASN A 251 3.20 -27.26 -6.42
N LYS A 252 4.51 -27.03 -6.21
CA LYS A 252 5.54 -27.88 -6.77
C LYS A 252 5.58 -29.24 -6.07
N ARG A 253 5.39 -29.26 -4.75
CA ARG A 253 5.42 -30.49 -3.96
C ARG A 253 4.12 -31.28 -4.08
N TRP A 254 2.98 -30.60 -4.09
CA TRP A 254 1.65 -31.17 -4.23
C TRP A 254 0.91 -30.50 -5.37
N PRO A 255 1.23 -30.87 -6.62
CA PRO A 255 0.60 -30.25 -7.78
C PRO A 255 -0.88 -30.57 -7.85
N HIS A 256 -1.63 -29.64 -8.40
CA HIS A 256 -3.04 -29.87 -8.73
C HIS A 256 -3.19 -31.04 -9.70
N PRO A 257 -4.26 -31.83 -9.62
CA PRO A 257 -4.61 -32.81 -10.62
C PRO A 257 -4.72 -32.15 -12.01
N GLN A 258 -4.26 -32.84 -13.05
CA GLN A 258 -4.20 -32.29 -14.41
C GLN A 258 -5.52 -31.64 -14.86
N GLY A 259 -5.42 -30.40 -15.33
CA GLY A 259 -6.54 -29.65 -15.91
C GLY A 259 -7.40 -28.85 -14.92
N GLN A 260 -7.08 -28.88 -13.62
CA GLN A 260 -7.85 -28.16 -12.61
C GLN A 260 -6.93 -27.27 -11.77
N LYS A 261 -6.44 -26.17 -12.35
CA LYS A 261 -5.64 -25.16 -11.64
C LYS A 261 -6.33 -24.60 -10.38
N TRP A 262 -7.62 -24.78 -10.27
CA TRP A 262 -8.57 -24.13 -9.39
C TRP A 262 -9.09 -25.03 -8.26
N ARG A 263 -8.58 -26.25 -8.09
CA ARG A 263 -9.02 -27.13 -7.01
C ARG A 263 -7.88 -27.50 -6.06
N PRO A 264 -8.08 -27.31 -4.76
CA PRO A 264 -7.05 -27.44 -3.75
C PRO A 264 -6.66 -28.89 -3.38
N GLN A 265 -7.05 -29.87 -4.19
CA GLN A 265 -6.81 -31.30 -3.90
C GLN A 265 -5.33 -31.69 -3.80
N GLY A 266 -4.40 -30.82 -4.20
CA GLY A 266 -2.95 -31.03 -4.04
C GLY A 266 -2.45 -30.49 -2.70
N TRP A 267 -2.02 -29.27 -2.70
CA TRP A 267 -1.35 -28.63 -1.57
C TRP A 267 -2.30 -28.18 -0.45
N GLY A 268 -3.59 -28.00 -0.71
CA GLY A 268 -4.56 -27.49 0.26
C GLY A 268 -4.71 -28.40 1.49
N VAL A 269 -4.64 -29.75 1.33
CA VAL A 269 -4.71 -30.71 2.46
C VAL A 269 -3.54 -30.53 3.43
N PRO A 270 -2.27 -30.67 3.00
CA PRO A 270 -1.14 -30.46 3.89
C PRO A 270 -1.08 -29.03 4.43
N PHE A 271 -1.48 -28.03 3.65
CA PHE A 271 -1.52 -26.66 4.13
C PHE A 271 -2.54 -26.45 5.25
N THR A 272 -3.71 -27.09 5.16
CA THR A 272 -4.70 -27.10 6.26
C THR A 272 -4.11 -27.67 7.55
N ASP A 273 -3.36 -28.77 7.45
CA ASP A 273 -2.70 -29.38 8.62
C ASP A 273 -1.66 -28.43 9.24
N LEU A 274 -0.92 -27.66 8.41
CA LEU A 274 -0.02 -26.62 8.89
C LEU A 274 -0.77 -25.51 9.63
N VAL A 275 -1.82 -24.95 9.03
CA VAL A 275 -2.60 -23.86 9.64
C VAL A 275 -3.17 -24.25 10.99
N LYS A 276 -3.67 -25.49 11.15
CA LYS A 276 -4.12 -26.00 12.45
C LYS A 276 -3.01 -26.02 13.48
N GLN A 277 -1.83 -26.52 13.13
CA GLN A 277 -0.69 -26.55 14.04
C GLN A 277 -0.20 -25.14 14.42
N MET A 278 -0.21 -24.21 13.46
CA MET A 278 0.10 -22.80 13.72
C MET A 278 -0.94 -22.19 14.69
N HIS A 279 -2.23 -22.40 14.42
CA HIS A 279 -3.31 -21.91 15.26
C HIS A 279 -3.16 -22.42 16.70
N ASP A 280 -3.04 -23.73 16.88
CA ASP A 280 -2.95 -24.35 18.22
C ASP A 280 -1.73 -23.84 18.99
N SER A 281 -0.60 -23.65 18.28
CA SER A 281 0.62 -23.12 18.86
C SER A 281 0.49 -21.64 19.26
N ILE A 282 -0.16 -20.82 18.45
CA ILE A 282 -0.44 -19.40 18.73
C ILE A 282 -1.42 -19.27 19.89
N LYS A 283 -2.52 -20.03 19.86
CA LYS A 283 -3.53 -20.01 20.94
C LYS A 283 -3.00 -20.53 22.26
N ALA A 284 -2.03 -21.43 22.24
CA ALA A 284 -1.34 -21.90 23.46
C ALA A 284 -0.47 -20.81 24.10
N VAL A 285 -0.02 -19.80 23.32
CA VAL A 285 0.67 -18.62 23.86
C VAL A 285 -0.36 -17.65 24.44
N ASN A 286 -1.33 -17.23 23.63
CA ASN A 286 -2.39 -16.34 24.04
C ASN A 286 -3.65 -16.58 23.19
N GLY A 287 -4.75 -17.00 23.84
CA GLY A 287 -6.02 -17.32 23.18
C GLY A 287 -6.68 -16.16 22.44
N ASP A 288 -6.33 -14.92 22.78
CA ASP A 288 -6.89 -13.72 22.15
C ASP A 288 -6.21 -13.36 20.81
N ILE A 289 -5.01 -13.86 20.56
CA ILE A 289 -4.32 -13.65 19.28
C ILE A 289 -5.09 -14.33 18.15
N LYS A 290 -5.27 -13.62 17.05
CA LYS A 290 -6.03 -14.06 15.88
C LYS A 290 -5.12 -14.63 14.79
N LEU A 291 -5.61 -15.65 14.08
CA LEU A 291 -4.96 -16.19 12.88
C LEU A 291 -5.88 -16.06 11.68
N ILE A 292 -5.34 -15.49 10.60
CA ILE A 292 -6.04 -15.32 9.33
C ILE A 292 -5.62 -16.43 8.37
N TRP A 293 -6.61 -17.02 7.66
CA TRP A 293 -6.36 -17.82 6.47
C TRP A 293 -5.71 -16.95 5.39
N PRO A 294 -4.70 -17.43 4.66
CA PRO A 294 -3.93 -16.60 3.72
C PRO A 294 -4.79 -16.03 2.61
N GLY A 295 -4.39 -14.85 2.12
CA GLY A 295 -4.99 -14.25 0.95
C GLY A 295 -4.70 -15.05 -0.31
N GLU A 296 -5.76 -15.48 -0.97
CA GLU A 296 -5.77 -16.19 -2.24
C GLU A 296 -7.02 -15.79 -3.01
N GLU A 297 -6.99 -15.85 -4.35
CA GLU A 297 -8.19 -15.58 -5.15
C GLU A 297 -9.21 -16.73 -5.07
N GLU A 298 -8.76 -17.95 -4.75
CA GLU A 298 -9.49 -19.20 -4.94
C GLU A 298 -9.79 -19.95 -3.64
N TRP A 299 -9.62 -19.30 -2.48
CA TRP A 299 -9.69 -19.96 -1.19
C TRP A 299 -11.00 -20.68 -0.87
N ILE A 300 -12.11 -20.34 -1.56
CA ILE A 300 -13.41 -20.99 -1.33
C ILE A 300 -13.36 -22.46 -1.71
N GLU A 301 -12.65 -22.78 -2.75
CA GLU A 301 -12.49 -24.14 -3.24
C GLU A 301 -11.73 -25.00 -2.23
N TYR A 302 -10.90 -24.38 -1.37
CA TYR A 302 -10.20 -25.08 -0.29
C TYR A 302 -11.12 -25.66 0.76
N PHE A 303 -12.32 -25.14 0.88
CA PHE A 303 -13.31 -25.58 1.83
C PHE A 303 -14.36 -26.52 1.23
N ASP A 304 -14.37 -26.71 -0.10
CA ASP A 304 -15.37 -27.57 -0.76
C ASP A 304 -15.14 -29.06 -0.53
N ASP A 305 -13.92 -29.49 -0.22
CA ASP A 305 -13.56 -30.91 -0.03
C ASP A 305 -13.66 -31.40 1.44
N ASN A 306 -14.71 -31.03 2.16
CA ASN A 306 -14.97 -31.49 3.55
C ASN A 306 -13.91 -31.06 4.58
N ARG A 307 -13.44 -29.82 4.48
CA ARG A 307 -12.48 -29.22 5.42
C ARG A 307 -13.16 -28.46 6.56
N GLU A 308 -14.29 -28.98 7.06
CA GLU A 308 -15.04 -28.39 8.18
C GLU A 308 -14.19 -28.24 9.45
N ASP A 309 -13.16 -29.05 9.59
CA ASP A 309 -12.23 -29.02 10.71
C ASP A 309 -11.31 -27.79 10.74
N VAL A 310 -11.20 -27.02 9.64
CA VAL A 310 -10.48 -25.74 9.61
C VAL A 310 -11.24 -24.65 10.36
N ALA A 311 -12.56 -24.75 10.42
CA ALA A 311 -13.43 -23.72 11.00
C ALA A 311 -13.01 -23.27 12.41
N ASN A 312 -12.51 -24.18 13.21
CA ASN A 312 -12.10 -23.93 14.59
C ASN A 312 -10.64 -23.46 14.72
N HIS A 313 -9.92 -23.35 13.60
CA HIS A 313 -8.49 -23.07 13.57
C HIS A 313 -8.14 -21.79 12.79
N ILE A 314 -9.14 -20.97 12.45
CA ILE A 314 -8.96 -19.65 11.85
C ILE A 314 -9.96 -18.67 12.46
N ASP A 315 -9.55 -17.42 12.59
CA ASP A 315 -10.42 -16.36 13.12
C ASP A 315 -11.01 -15.52 11.99
N PHE A 316 -10.29 -15.35 10.89
CA PHE A 316 -10.70 -14.59 9.70
C PHE A 316 -10.22 -15.27 8.43
N THR A 317 -10.85 -14.91 7.30
CA THR A 317 -10.36 -15.28 5.97
C THR A 317 -9.83 -14.06 5.25
N ALA A 318 -8.86 -14.26 4.35
CA ALA A 318 -8.32 -13.20 3.52
C ALA A 318 -8.49 -13.49 2.03
N ILE A 319 -8.53 -12.44 1.23
CA ILE A 319 -8.58 -12.51 -0.25
C ILE A 319 -7.67 -11.47 -0.88
N HIS A 320 -7.18 -11.77 -2.09
CA HIS A 320 -6.42 -10.85 -2.96
C HIS A 320 -7.20 -10.58 -4.25
N PRO A 321 -8.28 -9.78 -4.22
CA PRO A 321 -9.18 -9.59 -5.37
C PRO A 321 -8.58 -8.60 -6.37
N TYR A 322 -7.47 -8.95 -7.01
CA TYR A 322 -6.90 -8.14 -8.08
C TYR A 322 -7.77 -8.17 -9.32
N ILE A 323 -8.11 -6.98 -9.83
CA ILE A 323 -8.93 -6.80 -11.05
C ILE A 323 -8.20 -5.96 -12.09
N LEU A 324 -6.89 -6.16 -12.20
CA LEU A 324 -5.96 -5.34 -12.98
C LEU A 324 -6.33 -5.24 -14.47
N TRP A 325 -7.01 -6.24 -15.01
CA TRP A 325 -7.53 -6.26 -16.41
C TRP A 325 -8.92 -5.63 -16.57
N ARG A 326 -9.57 -5.21 -15.50
CA ARG A 326 -10.84 -4.49 -15.54
C ARG A 326 -10.61 -3.00 -15.67
N LYS A 327 -11.46 -2.33 -16.43
CA LYS A 327 -11.33 -0.89 -16.67
C LYS A 327 -11.56 -0.07 -15.40
N TYR A 328 -12.48 -0.50 -14.53
CA TYR A 328 -12.86 0.23 -13.33
C TYR A 328 -13.08 -0.71 -12.14
N PRO A 329 -12.78 -0.29 -10.90
CA PRO A 329 -12.98 -1.09 -9.69
C PRO A 329 -14.40 -1.64 -9.57
N GLU A 330 -15.41 -0.80 -9.75
CA GLU A 330 -16.82 -1.13 -9.56
C GLU A 330 -17.42 -2.03 -10.65
N THR A 331 -16.75 -2.24 -11.75
CA THR A 331 -17.23 -3.12 -12.83
C THR A 331 -16.90 -4.59 -12.61
N SER A 332 -16.25 -4.90 -11.49
CA SER A 332 -15.94 -6.26 -11.15
C SER A 332 -17.20 -7.04 -10.80
N PRO A 333 -17.44 -8.19 -11.43
CA PRO A 333 -18.53 -9.09 -11.03
C PRO A 333 -18.32 -9.68 -9.63
N PHE A 334 -17.09 -9.56 -9.08
CA PHE A 334 -16.76 -10.03 -7.76
C PHE A 334 -17.44 -9.22 -6.65
N TYR A 335 -17.85 -7.97 -6.89
CA TYR A 335 -18.40 -7.15 -5.82
C TYR A 335 -19.90 -7.39 -5.61
N ASP A 336 -20.68 -7.44 -6.68
CA ASP A 336 -22.15 -7.63 -6.56
C ASP A 336 -22.47 -9.11 -6.33
N GLY A 337 -22.63 -9.47 -5.08
CA GLY A 337 -22.94 -10.85 -4.68
C GLY A 337 -21.75 -11.67 -4.20
N PHE A 338 -20.50 -11.34 -4.60
CA PHE A 338 -19.31 -12.08 -4.19
C PHE A 338 -19.22 -12.24 -2.66
N TYR A 339 -19.14 -11.15 -1.91
CA TYR A 339 -19.06 -11.20 -0.46
C TYR A 339 -20.27 -11.91 0.19
N LYS A 340 -21.46 -11.76 -0.39
CA LYS A 340 -22.65 -12.44 0.10
C LYS A 340 -22.52 -13.96 -0.07
N ILE A 341 -22.16 -14.41 -1.27
CA ILE A 341 -21.96 -15.83 -1.58
C ILE A 341 -20.85 -16.40 -0.68
N GLN A 342 -19.74 -15.69 -0.54
CA GLN A 342 -18.63 -16.09 0.27
C GLN A 342 -19.04 -16.27 1.75
N LYS A 343 -19.70 -15.29 2.33
CA LYS A 343 -20.18 -15.33 3.70
C LYS A 343 -21.21 -16.45 3.92
N GLU A 344 -22.09 -16.70 2.96
CA GLU A 344 -23.03 -17.81 3.01
C GLU A 344 -22.31 -19.18 2.96
N MET A 345 -21.28 -19.31 2.16
CA MET A 345 -20.47 -20.53 2.09
C MET A 345 -19.67 -20.77 3.35
N LEU A 346 -19.02 -19.75 3.90
CA LEU A 346 -18.32 -19.83 5.19
C LEU A 346 -19.30 -20.23 6.31
N LYS A 347 -20.45 -19.56 6.37
CA LYS A 347 -21.48 -19.87 7.38
C LYS A 347 -21.98 -21.31 7.31
N LYS A 348 -22.20 -21.85 6.13
CA LYS A 348 -22.62 -23.25 5.94
C LYS A 348 -21.60 -24.25 6.48
N ARG A 349 -20.34 -23.86 6.54
CA ARG A 349 -19.20 -24.67 7.03
C ARG A 349 -18.77 -24.34 8.44
N ASN A 350 -19.54 -23.50 9.15
CA ASN A 350 -19.21 -22.97 10.49
C ASN A 350 -17.84 -22.26 10.54
N ILE A 351 -17.40 -21.66 9.43
CA ILE A 351 -16.17 -20.86 9.35
C ILE A 351 -16.51 -19.40 9.64
N PRO A 352 -15.63 -18.65 10.33
CA PRO A 352 -15.82 -17.21 10.57
C PRO A 352 -16.09 -16.45 9.28
N THR A 353 -17.07 -15.55 9.30
CA THR A 353 -17.55 -14.86 8.10
C THR A 353 -16.92 -13.50 7.86
N GLU A 354 -15.97 -13.09 8.67
CA GLU A 354 -15.21 -11.87 8.44
C GLU A 354 -14.15 -12.11 7.36
N ILE A 355 -14.13 -11.26 6.35
CA ILE A 355 -13.23 -11.35 5.20
C ILE A 355 -12.38 -10.09 5.18
N TRP A 356 -11.05 -10.26 5.18
CA TRP A 356 -10.11 -9.17 4.98
C TRP A 356 -9.57 -9.20 3.55
N VAL A 357 -9.39 -8.03 2.97
CA VAL A 357 -8.67 -7.86 1.69
C VAL A 357 -7.24 -7.54 2.04
N THR A 358 -6.38 -8.55 2.05
CA THR A 358 -5.00 -8.39 2.49
C THR A 358 -4.06 -7.92 1.39
N GLU A 359 -4.50 -7.98 0.11
CA GLU A 359 -3.87 -7.27 -1.00
C GLU A 359 -4.89 -6.85 -2.06
N THR A 360 -4.72 -5.65 -2.59
CA THR A 360 -5.38 -5.16 -3.80
C THR A 360 -4.69 -3.88 -4.27
N GLY A 361 -4.60 -3.64 -5.57
CA GLY A 361 -3.91 -2.46 -6.09
C GLY A 361 -3.95 -2.33 -7.60
N TRP A 362 -3.44 -1.21 -8.11
CA TRP A 362 -3.20 -0.92 -9.52
C TRP A 362 -1.82 -0.33 -9.70
N THR A 363 -1.13 -0.77 -10.74
CA THR A 363 0.24 -0.36 -11.05
C THR A 363 0.30 0.77 -12.06
N THR A 364 1.29 1.65 -11.93
CA THR A 364 1.54 2.81 -12.80
C THR A 364 2.83 2.69 -13.61
N TYR A 365 3.38 1.47 -13.74
CA TYR A 365 4.62 1.24 -14.47
C TYR A 365 4.54 1.70 -15.94
N LEU A 366 5.70 1.92 -16.57
CA LEU A 366 5.79 2.24 -17.99
C LEU A 366 5.93 0.94 -18.79
N PRO A 367 4.88 0.52 -19.54
CA PRO A 367 4.95 -0.72 -20.29
C PRO A 367 5.98 -0.65 -21.41
N ASP A 368 6.72 -1.73 -21.61
CA ASP A 368 7.59 -1.93 -22.76
C ASP A 368 7.09 -3.08 -23.65
N SER A 369 7.82 -3.40 -24.72
CA SER A 369 7.45 -4.49 -25.63
C SER A 369 7.56 -5.89 -25.01
N ILE A 370 8.27 -6.02 -23.90
CA ILE A 370 8.64 -7.30 -23.26
C ILE A 370 7.71 -7.58 -22.06
N ARG A 371 7.31 -6.55 -21.30
CA ARG A 371 6.57 -6.67 -20.04
C ARG A 371 5.19 -6.06 -20.15
N ARG A 372 4.19 -6.88 -20.49
CA ARG A 372 2.78 -6.49 -20.63
C ARG A 372 1.87 -7.38 -19.78
N HIS A 373 2.21 -7.58 -18.51
CA HIS A 373 1.40 -8.45 -17.66
C HIS A 373 0.05 -7.82 -17.30
N PHE A 374 0.04 -6.55 -16.93
CA PHE A 374 -1.16 -5.83 -16.53
C PHE A 374 -1.25 -4.49 -17.26
N PRO A 375 -2.45 -4.03 -17.66
CA PRO A 375 -2.58 -2.68 -18.19
C PRO A 375 -2.28 -1.66 -17.06
N PRO A 376 -1.24 -0.82 -17.24
CA PRO A 376 -0.94 0.23 -16.26
C PRO A 376 -2.00 1.32 -16.30
N VAL A 377 -2.17 1.99 -15.15
CA VAL A 377 -2.99 3.19 -15.03
C VAL A 377 -2.12 4.42 -14.82
N THR A 378 -2.67 5.63 -15.03
CA THR A 378 -1.98 6.85 -14.63
C THR A 378 -1.97 6.98 -13.10
N GLU A 379 -1.05 7.77 -12.54
CA GLU A 379 -1.05 8.05 -11.10
C GLU A 379 -2.37 8.68 -10.61
N TYR A 380 -3.00 9.49 -11.47
CA TYR A 380 -4.31 10.06 -11.19
C TYR A 380 -5.41 8.98 -11.12
N GLN A 381 -5.41 8.06 -12.09
CA GLN A 381 -6.34 6.92 -12.07
C GLN A 381 -6.06 5.99 -10.88
N GLN A 382 -4.78 5.76 -10.51
CA GLN A 382 -4.43 5.00 -9.32
C GLN A 382 -5.08 5.60 -8.08
N ALA A 383 -5.01 6.93 -7.91
CA ALA A 383 -5.65 7.63 -6.80
C ALA A 383 -7.18 7.48 -6.79
N GLN A 384 -7.80 7.64 -7.95
CA GLN A 384 -9.26 7.44 -8.09
C GLN A 384 -9.67 5.99 -7.78
N TYR A 385 -8.93 5.02 -8.32
CA TYR A 385 -9.24 3.60 -8.15
C TYR A 385 -9.01 3.13 -6.71
N LEU A 386 -8.01 3.67 -6.03
CA LEU A 386 -7.79 3.42 -4.61
C LEU A 386 -9.05 3.76 -3.81
N VAL A 387 -9.52 4.99 -3.88
CA VAL A 387 -10.70 5.45 -3.11
C VAL A 387 -11.93 4.65 -3.49
N ARG A 388 -12.20 4.49 -4.78
CA ARG A 388 -13.38 3.78 -5.28
C ARG A 388 -13.38 2.31 -4.88
N ASN A 389 -12.22 1.65 -4.98
CA ASN A 389 -12.06 0.25 -4.60
C ASN A 389 -12.34 0.03 -3.10
N TYR A 390 -11.76 0.89 -2.24
CA TYR A 390 -12.03 0.81 -0.80
C TYR A 390 -13.52 0.99 -0.49
N LEU A 391 -14.14 2.03 -1.02
CA LEU A 391 -15.56 2.30 -0.76
C LEU A 391 -16.45 1.16 -1.25
N VAL A 392 -16.19 0.63 -2.44
CA VAL A 392 -16.97 -0.50 -2.96
C VAL A 392 -16.82 -1.73 -2.09
N GLN A 393 -15.59 -2.13 -1.76
CA GLN A 393 -15.36 -3.37 -1.02
C GLN A 393 -15.85 -3.28 0.44
N LEU A 394 -15.63 -2.16 1.11
CA LEU A 394 -16.16 -1.92 2.45
C LEU A 394 -17.69 -1.95 2.46
N TYR A 395 -18.34 -1.38 1.43
CA TYR A 395 -19.79 -1.46 1.29
C TYR A 395 -20.30 -2.90 1.18
N PHE A 396 -19.62 -3.74 0.43
CA PHE A 396 -19.98 -5.16 0.28
C PHE A 396 -19.57 -6.04 1.45
N GLY A 397 -18.80 -5.51 2.39
CA GLY A 397 -18.58 -6.16 3.68
C GLY A 397 -17.18 -6.70 3.91
N ALA A 398 -16.16 -6.14 3.25
CA ALA A 398 -14.79 -6.31 3.69
C ALA A 398 -14.61 -5.74 5.10
N GLY A 399 -13.94 -6.49 6.00
CA GLY A 399 -13.66 -6.03 7.36
C GLY A 399 -12.49 -5.05 7.39
N LYS A 400 -11.40 -5.40 6.72
CA LYS A 400 -10.21 -4.55 6.54
C LYS A 400 -9.67 -4.69 5.13
N MET A 401 -8.94 -3.66 4.69
CA MET A 401 -8.34 -3.64 3.37
C MET A 401 -6.91 -3.13 3.43
N PHE A 402 -6.03 -3.77 2.66
CA PHE A 402 -4.63 -3.41 2.53
C PHE A 402 -4.32 -3.12 1.06
N TRP A 403 -3.96 -1.87 0.78
CA TRP A 403 -3.51 -1.49 -0.55
C TRP A 403 -2.12 -2.05 -0.81
N TYR A 404 -1.92 -2.75 -1.90
CA TYR A 404 -0.62 -3.13 -2.40
C TYR A 404 -0.18 -2.06 -3.42
N GLU A 405 0.79 -1.18 -3.06
CA GLU A 405 1.58 -1.21 -1.84
C GLU A 405 1.94 0.21 -1.35
N LEU A 406 2.65 0.33 -0.23
CA LEU A 406 3.03 1.63 0.34
C LEU A 406 4.12 2.31 -0.49
N VAL A 407 5.23 1.61 -0.79
CA VAL A 407 6.40 2.16 -1.52
C VAL A 407 6.63 1.36 -2.78
N GLU A 408 6.89 2.04 -3.88
CA GLU A 408 7.27 1.41 -5.15
C GLU A 408 8.46 0.46 -5.00
N GLU A 409 8.44 -0.64 -5.75
CA GLU A 409 9.53 -1.59 -5.79
C GLU A 409 10.71 -1.10 -6.66
N PRO A 410 11.97 -1.40 -6.28
CA PRO A 410 13.16 -0.89 -6.96
C PRO A 410 13.54 -1.67 -8.24
N PHE A 411 12.57 -2.31 -8.90
CA PHE A 411 12.86 -3.14 -10.09
C PHE A 411 12.95 -2.35 -11.40
N GLY A 412 12.78 -1.02 -11.30
CA GLY A 412 12.81 -0.09 -12.43
C GLY A 412 11.44 0.18 -13.06
N VAL A 413 11.35 1.32 -13.74
CA VAL A 413 10.07 1.90 -14.22
C VAL A 413 9.28 1.04 -15.19
N HIS A 414 9.89 0.03 -15.79
CA HIS A 414 9.25 -0.90 -16.73
C HIS A 414 8.78 -2.21 -16.07
N HIS A 415 9.06 -2.40 -14.78
CA HIS A 415 8.61 -3.58 -14.07
C HIS A 415 7.22 -3.36 -13.48
N PRO A 416 6.25 -4.26 -13.69
CA PRO A 416 4.88 -4.10 -13.19
C PRO A 416 4.82 -3.85 -11.67
N GLU A 417 5.62 -4.56 -10.89
CA GLU A 417 5.67 -4.42 -9.43
C GLU A 417 6.16 -3.05 -8.97
N SER A 418 6.97 -2.35 -9.78
CA SER A 418 7.51 -1.04 -9.40
C SER A 418 6.49 0.08 -9.36
N GLY A 419 5.29 -0.11 -9.89
CA GLY A 419 4.29 0.95 -10.02
C GLY A 419 3.17 0.91 -8.98
N PHE A 420 3.08 -0.10 -8.14
CA PHE A 420 1.96 -0.26 -7.19
C PHE A 420 2.01 0.73 -6.03
N GLY A 421 3.21 1.17 -5.61
CA GLY A 421 3.41 2.06 -4.49
C GLY A 421 2.61 3.37 -4.59
N ILE A 422 2.16 3.86 -3.44
CA ILE A 422 1.61 5.21 -3.27
C ILE A 422 2.69 6.23 -2.90
N LEU A 423 3.89 5.76 -2.56
CA LEU A 423 5.12 6.53 -2.40
C LEU A 423 6.11 6.11 -3.48
N ARG A 424 6.88 7.04 -4.02
CA ARG A 424 7.95 6.74 -4.98
C ARG A 424 9.18 6.19 -4.28
N TYR A 425 9.81 5.22 -4.90
CA TYR A 425 11.11 4.74 -4.46
C TYR A 425 12.22 5.73 -4.86
N ASN A 426 12.37 6.77 -4.06
CA ASN A 426 13.44 7.77 -4.20
C ASN A 426 13.99 8.17 -2.82
N THR A 427 15.03 8.97 -2.77
CA THR A 427 15.70 9.37 -1.51
C THR A 427 14.77 10.10 -0.54
N MET A 428 13.72 10.76 -1.04
CA MET A 428 12.74 11.51 -0.26
C MET A 428 11.45 10.72 -0.02
N LEU A 429 11.26 9.56 -0.65
CA LEU A 429 10.02 8.77 -0.58
C LEU A 429 8.77 9.60 -0.90
N THR A 430 8.87 10.43 -1.96
CA THR A 430 7.83 11.42 -2.27
C THR A 430 6.48 10.77 -2.55
N VAL A 431 5.41 11.38 -2.04
CA VAL A 431 4.05 10.90 -2.24
C VAL A 431 3.63 10.95 -3.71
N LYS A 432 2.78 10.01 -4.12
CA LYS A 432 1.97 10.07 -5.34
C LYS A 432 0.58 10.66 -5.03
N PRO A 433 -0.21 11.06 -6.03
CA PRO A 433 -1.60 11.49 -5.82
C PRO A 433 -2.42 10.50 -4.98
N ALA A 434 -2.17 9.20 -5.13
CA ALA A 434 -2.85 8.14 -4.39
C ALA A 434 -2.65 8.23 -2.86
N ALA A 435 -1.48 8.67 -2.37
CA ALA A 435 -1.24 8.85 -0.94
C ALA A 435 -2.09 10.00 -0.38
N VAL A 436 -2.21 11.10 -1.12
CA VAL A 436 -3.04 12.25 -0.73
C VAL A 436 -4.51 11.86 -0.71
N ALA A 437 -4.97 11.15 -1.73
CA ALA A 437 -6.33 10.62 -1.80
C ALA A 437 -6.62 9.67 -0.63
N PHE A 438 -5.66 8.83 -0.25
CA PHE A 438 -5.79 7.92 0.89
C PHE A 438 -5.94 8.70 2.21
N ALA A 439 -5.10 9.70 2.48
CA ALA A 439 -5.22 10.52 3.68
C ALA A 439 -6.58 11.24 3.76
N ASN A 440 -7.09 11.76 2.63
CA ASN A 440 -8.42 12.34 2.55
C ASN A 440 -9.52 11.29 2.80
N MET A 441 -9.38 10.08 2.28
CA MET A 441 -10.31 8.98 2.53
C MET A 441 -10.31 8.59 4.01
N VAL A 442 -9.13 8.45 4.64
CA VAL A 442 -9.02 8.19 6.08
C VAL A 442 -9.75 9.27 6.89
N ASN A 443 -9.52 10.55 6.57
CA ASN A 443 -10.18 11.66 7.25
C ASN A 443 -11.71 11.56 7.20
N ASN A 444 -12.25 11.19 6.05
CA ASN A 444 -13.68 11.25 5.80
C ASN A 444 -14.42 9.95 6.16
N TYR A 445 -13.75 8.79 6.15
CA TYR A 445 -14.42 7.48 6.25
C TYR A 445 -13.93 6.58 7.40
N ARG A 446 -12.95 7.00 8.19
CA ARG A 446 -12.33 6.18 9.25
C ARG A 446 -13.33 5.53 10.22
N TYR A 447 -14.42 6.23 10.51
CA TYR A 447 -15.43 5.79 11.46
C TYR A 447 -16.80 5.58 10.82
N LEU A 448 -16.86 5.56 9.50
CA LEU A 448 -18.11 5.41 8.78
C LEU A 448 -18.38 3.96 8.45
N LYS A 449 -19.63 3.55 8.59
CA LYS A 449 -20.14 2.26 8.14
C LYS A 449 -21.12 2.42 6.99
N PRO A 450 -21.10 1.51 6.01
CA PRO A 450 -22.02 1.56 4.89
C PRO A 450 -23.44 1.24 5.37
N ILE A 451 -24.41 2.08 4.98
CA ILE A 451 -25.81 1.91 5.35
C ILE A 451 -26.74 1.81 4.13
N GLY A 452 -26.28 2.12 2.94
CA GLY A 452 -27.11 2.08 1.75
C GLY A 452 -26.35 2.29 0.44
N LYS A 453 -27.08 2.04 -0.65
CA LYS A 453 -26.61 2.25 -2.02
C LYS A 453 -27.53 3.22 -2.72
N TYR A 454 -26.96 4.20 -3.43
CA TYR A 454 -27.70 5.07 -4.32
C TYR A 454 -28.03 4.31 -5.61
N LEU A 455 -29.32 4.27 -5.95
CA LEU A 455 -29.79 3.61 -7.16
C LEU A 455 -29.93 4.63 -8.29
N ALA A 456 -28.88 4.72 -9.11
CA ALA A 456 -28.93 5.54 -10.31
C ALA A 456 -29.82 4.92 -11.40
N LYS A 457 -30.44 5.77 -12.22
CA LYS A 457 -31.20 5.30 -13.39
C LYS A 457 -30.29 4.76 -14.49
N ASP A 458 -29.10 5.29 -14.61
CA ASP A 458 -28.08 4.78 -15.51
C ASP A 458 -27.24 3.70 -14.81
N ARG A 459 -26.66 2.80 -15.59
CA ARG A 459 -25.80 1.72 -15.06
C ARG A 459 -24.34 2.15 -14.87
N LYS A 460 -24.04 3.41 -15.03
CA LYS A 460 -22.68 3.98 -14.99
C LYS A 460 -22.43 4.85 -13.75
N THR A 461 -23.48 5.21 -13.03
CA THR A 461 -23.36 6.01 -11.81
C THR A 461 -23.46 5.11 -10.58
N TYR A 462 -22.48 5.18 -9.73
CA TYR A 462 -22.35 4.43 -8.49
C TYR A 462 -22.45 5.40 -7.32
N GLY A 463 -23.11 4.97 -6.25
CA GLY A 463 -23.20 5.75 -5.04
C GLY A 463 -23.42 4.87 -3.83
N PHE A 464 -22.73 5.18 -2.74
CA PHE A 464 -22.82 4.47 -1.48
C PHE A 464 -23.01 5.46 -0.34
N ILE A 465 -23.82 5.09 0.63
CA ILE A 465 -24.21 5.93 1.76
C ILE A 465 -23.56 5.34 3.00
N TYR A 466 -22.89 6.19 3.75
CA TYR A 466 -22.18 5.85 4.98
C TYR A 466 -22.67 6.69 6.14
N GLU A 467 -22.63 6.17 7.35
CA GLU A 467 -23.01 6.85 8.58
C GLU A 467 -21.94 6.65 9.66
N ASN A 468 -21.72 7.67 10.47
CA ASN A 468 -20.86 7.57 11.63
C ASN A 468 -21.65 7.02 12.82
N GLU A 469 -21.33 5.83 13.28
CA GLU A 469 -22.03 5.22 14.43
C GLU A 469 -21.69 5.89 15.76
N LYS A 470 -20.55 6.58 15.85
CA LYS A 470 -20.06 7.18 17.10
C LYS A 470 -20.51 8.65 17.27
N GLU A 471 -20.94 9.27 16.20
CA GLU A 471 -21.33 10.68 16.19
C GLU A 471 -22.64 10.84 15.41
N SER A 472 -23.59 11.59 15.96
CA SER A 472 -24.86 11.92 15.28
C SER A 472 -24.63 12.94 14.16
N GLY A 473 -23.90 12.53 13.13
CA GLY A 473 -23.63 13.31 11.93
C GLY A 473 -24.63 13.02 10.81
N ALA A 474 -24.66 13.88 9.79
CA ALA A 474 -25.42 13.59 8.58
C ALA A 474 -24.74 12.43 7.82
N PRO A 475 -25.52 11.52 7.18
CA PRO A 475 -24.97 10.50 6.32
C PRO A 475 -24.14 11.10 5.18
N VAL A 476 -23.06 10.40 4.80
CA VAL A 476 -22.18 10.77 3.70
C VAL A 476 -22.56 9.98 2.46
N LEU A 477 -22.89 10.66 1.37
CA LEU A 477 -23.08 10.04 0.05
C LEU A 477 -21.81 10.19 -0.77
N SER A 478 -21.19 9.07 -1.08
CA SER A 478 -20.10 9.00 -2.06
C SER A 478 -20.71 8.62 -3.40
N ILE A 479 -20.54 9.45 -4.40
CA ILE A 479 -21.13 9.23 -5.72
C ILE A 479 -20.13 9.55 -6.81
N TRP A 480 -20.03 8.66 -7.81
CA TRP A 480 -19.20 8.87 -9.00
C TRP A 480 -19.80 8.19 -10.22
N ARG A 481 -19.30 8.54 -11.36
CA ARG A 481 -19.65 7.92 -12.64
C ARG A 481 -18.45 7.19 -13.20
N GLU A 482 -18.68 6.07 -13.91
CA GLU A 482 -17.64 5.46 -14.74
C GLU A 482 -17.04 6.56 -15.61
N ALA A 483 -15.74 6.79 -15.46
CA ALA A 483 -15.09 7.95 -15.99
C ALA A 483 -15.12 7.97 -17.52
N ASP A 484 -15.90 8.85 -18.05
CA ASP A 484 -15.51 9.57 -19.23
C ASP A 484 -15.03 10.96 -18.74
N GLU A 485 -14.03 11.51 -19.36
CA GLU A 485 -13.21 12.65 -18.97
C GLU A 485 -13.97 13.98 -18.73
N LYS A 486 -15.28 13.95 -18.57
CA LYS A 486 -16.12 15.13 -18.35
C LYS A 486 -16.77 15.10 -16.98
N GLU A 487 -16.57 16.18 -16.24
CA GLU A 487 -17.36 16.46 -15.05
C GLU A 487 -18.82 16.64 -15.44
N GLU A 488 -19.70 15.78 -14.96
CA GLU A 488 -21.14 15.94 -15.06
C GLU A 488 -21.73 16.17 -13.66
N LEU A 489 -22.63 17.12 -13.54
CA LEU A 489 -23.44 17.30 -12.34
C LEU A 489 -24.42 16.12 -12.24
N ILE A 490 -24.28 15.33 -11.18
CA ILE A 490 -25.20 14.24 -10.88
C ILE A 490 -26.34 14.79 -10.04
N PRO A 491 -27.58 14.89 -10.56
CA PRO A 491 -28.71 15.40 -9.77
C PRO A 491 -29.09 14.37 -8.71
N VAL A 492 -28.91 14.72 -7.45
CA VAL A 492 -29.30 13.91 -6.30
C VAL A 492 -30.53 14.51 -5.65
N LYS A 493 -31.65 13.77 -5.63
CA LYS A 493 -32.80 14.10 -4.80
C LYS A 493 -32.68 13.41 -3.47
N TYR A 494 -32.46 14.18 -2.42
CA TYR A 494 -32.40 13.68 -1.06
C TYR A 494 -33.34 14.42 -0.14
N THR A 495 -34.02 13.71 0.75
CA THR A 495 -35.03 14.27 1.66
C THR A 495 -34.49 14.67 3.03
N LYS A 496 -33.22 14.35 3.33
CA LYS A 496 -32.50 14.75 4.55
C LYS A 496 -31.30 15.60 4.17
N SER A 497 -30.82 16.46 5.05
CA SER A 497 -29.64 17.29 4.80
C SER A 497 -28.42 16.41 4.58
N LEU A 498 -27.80 16.51 3.40
CA LEU A 498 -26.47 15.96 3.10
C LEU A 498 -25.46 17.06 3.40
N THR A 499 -24.42 16.72 4.12
CA THR A 499 -23.24 17.57 4.17
C THR A 499 -22.44 17.26 2.91
N GLU A 500 -22.26 18.25 2.04
CA GLU A 500 -21.39 18.13 0.88
C GLU A 500 -19.96 17.99 1.41
N ILE A 501 -19.42 16.78 1.39
CA ILE A 501 -17.99 16.58 1.51
C ILE A 501 -17.46 17.00 0.15
N GLY A 502 -16.85 18.17 0.14
CA GLY A 502 -16.38 18.82 -1.07
C GLY A 502 -15.59 17.87 -1.96
N ARG A 503 -15.55 18.16 -3.25
CA ARG A 503 -14.80 17.41 -4.25
C ARG A 503 -13.50 16.92 -3.64
N ALA A 504 -13.31 15.62 -3.56
CA ALA A 504 -11.99 15.08 -3.32
C ALA A 504 -11.15 15.49 -4.53
N HIS A 505 -10.53 16.64 -4.44
CA HIS A 505 -9.49 17.01 -5.39
C HIS A 505 -8.36 16.02 -5.17
N VAL A 506 -8.31 15.04 -6.04
CA VAL A 506 -7.17 14.14 -6.16
C VAL A 506 -6.00 14.96 -6.67
#